data_db8022eef396361a6ca2a759886e9b58
#
_entry.id   db8022eef396361a6ca2a759886e9b58
#
_cell.length_a   1.000
_cell.length_b   1.000
_cell.length_c   1.000
_cell.angle_alpha   90.00
_cell.angle_beta   90.00
_cell.angle_gamma   90.00
#
_symmetry.space_group_name_H-M   'P 1'
#
loop_
_entity.id
_entity.type
_entity.pdbx_description
1 polymer ?
#
loop_
_entity_poly.entity_id
_entity_poly.type
_entity_poly.pdbx_seq_one_letter_code
_entity_poly.pdbx_strand_id
1 'polypeptide(L)'
;VKQYIGTKMIKARPMNRGDYNKYRGWNIPKDENPADEGYLVMYSDGYESWSPKKQFEEAYRDCMGMTFGIALELLKKGCKVAREGWNGKEQYIQLATSISYKSADDEIVNCEHEAIGNKAIAFVGTSGVQMGWLASQADMLAEDWVVVE
;
A
#
# COMPACT_ATOMS: atom_id res chain seq x y z
N VAL A 1 27.89 7.03 -2.80
CA VAL A 1 26.45 7.37 -2.85
C VAL A 1 25.67 6.13 -3.27
N LYS A 2 24.60 5.79 -2.54
CA LYS A 2 23.69 4.69 -2.84
C LYS A 2 22.33 5.24 -3.25
N GLN A 3 21.63 4.52 -4.09
CA GLN A 3 20.26 4.86 -4.47
C GLN A 3 19.26 4.15 -3.55
N TYR A 4 18.13 4.81 -3.28
CA TYR A 4 17.05 4.31 -2.43
C TYR A 4 15.71 4.56 -3.09
N ILE A 5 14.77 3.63 -2.88
CA ILE A 5 13.36 3.78 -3.25
C ILE A 5 12.54 3.73 -1.97
N GLY A 6 11.61 4.68 -1.82
CA GLY A 6 10.75 4.74 -0.66
C GLY A 6 9.59 3.74 -0.73
N THR A 7 9.24 3.17 0.43
CA THR A 7 8.09 2.27 0.60
C THR A 7 7.15 2.74 1.72
N LYS A 8 7.28 4.00 2.12
CA LYS A 8 6.57 4.56 3.28
C LYS A 8 5.11 4.85 2.94
N MET A 9 4.22 4.44 3.83
CA MET A 9 2.80 4.79 3.76
C MET A 9 2.57 6.11 4.49
N ILE A 10 1.88 7.04 3.84
CA ILE A 10 1.58 8.37 4.37
C ILE A 10 0.12 8.71 4.12
N LYS A 11 -0.37 9.75 4.77
CA LYS A 11 -1.63 10.41 4.40
C LYS A 11 -1.31 11.76 3.77
N ALA A 12 -2.08 12.16 2.78
CA ALA A 12 -1.90 13.45 2.14
C ALA A 12 -3.22 14.00 1.62
N ARG A 13 -3.26 15.29 1.44
CA ARG A 13 -4.35 15.98 0.72
C ARG A 13 -3.78 17.11 -0.13
N PRO A 14 -4.41 17.43 -1.27
CA PRO A 14 -4.03 18.59 -2.05
C PRO A 14 -4.10 19.87 -1.23
N MET A 15 -3.06 20.68 -1.32
CA MET A 15 -2.96 21.95 -0.64
C MET A 15 -1.90 22.82 -1.33
N ASN A 16 -2.26 24.03 -1.75
CA ASN A 16 -1.27 24.93 -2.33
C ASN A 16 -0.32 25.51 -1.26
N ARG A 17 0.76 26.13 -1.71
CA ARG A 17 1.80 26.66 -0.82
C ARG A 17 1.26 27.72 0.15
N GLY A 18 0.42 28.62 -0.34
CA GLY A 18 -0.16 29.67 0.48
C GLY A 18 -1.09 29.16 1.57
N ASP A 19 -1.94 28.19 1.25
CA ASP A 19 -2.83 27.57 2.22
C ASP A 19 -2.05 26.76 3.27
N TYR A 20 -0.95 26.13 2.88
CA TYR A 20 -0.08 25.46 3.83
C TYR A 20 0.55 26.45 4.83
N ASN A 21 1.05 27.60 4.36
CA ASN A 21 1.57 28.63 5.26
C ASN A 21 0.51 29.14 6.23
N LYS A 22 -0.73 29.34 5.76
CA LYS A 22 -1.86 29.70 6.65
C LYS A 22 -2.18 28.60 7.65
N TYR A 23 -2.20 27.36 7.21
CA TYR A 23 -2.43 26.20 8.07
C TYR A 23 -1.40 26.11 9.21
N ARG A 24 -0.15 26.44 8.91
CA ARG A 24 0.95 26.47 9.89
C ARG A 24 0.95 27.76 10.73
N GLY A 25 0.16 28.77 10.39
CA GLY A 25 0.21 30.08 11.02
C GLY A 25 1.45 30.90 10.65
N TRP A 26 2.05 30.64 9.51
CA TRP A 26 3.23 31.33 9.03
C TRP A 26 2.88 32.46 8.07
N ASN A 27 3.72 33.50 8.08
CA ASN A 27 3.68 34.53 7.06
C ASN A 27 4.12 33.93 5.71
N ILE A 28 3.50 34.39 4.62
CA ILE A 28 3.89 33.97 3.28
C ILE A 28 5.16 34.72 2.87
N PRO A 29 6.29 34.05 2.64
CA PRO A 29 7.52 34.67 2.17
C PRO A 29 7.31 35.34 0.81
N LYS A 30 7.98 36.47 0.59
CA LYS A 30 7.85 37.24 -0.68
C LYS A 30 8.40 36.50 -1.89
N ASP A 31 9.33 35.57 -1.70
CA ASP A 31 9.97 34.76 -2.72
C ASP A 31 9.22 33.47 -3.05
N GLU A 32 8.10 33.19 -2.37
CA GLU A 32 7.24 32.04 -2.65
C GLU A 32 5.99 32.45 -3.44
N ASN A 33 5.57 31.57 -4.35
CA ASN A 33 4.29 31.71 -5.03
C ASN A 33 3.20 30.95 -4.23
N PRO A 34 2.24 31.65 -3.59
CA PRO A 34 1.19 31.00 -2.81
C PRO A 34 0.24 30.11 -3.64
N ALA A 35 0.21 30.29 -4.96
CA ALA A 35 -0.60 29.48 -5.87
C ALA A 35 0.06 28.17 -6.29
N ASP A 36 1.33 27.94 -5.90
CA ASP A 36 2.01 26.68 -6.22
C ASP A 36 1.24 25.49 -5.68
N GLU A 37 0.88 24.57 -6.57
CA GLU A 37 0.17 23.35 -6.23
C GLU A 37 1.07 22.36 -5.51
N GLY A 38 0.51 21.66 -4.54
CA GLY A 38 1.22 20.65 -3.77
C GLY A 38 0.29 19.85 -2.86
N TYR A 39 0.89 19.27 -1.84
CA TYR A 39 0.19 18.40 -0.89
C TYR A 39 0.66 18.68 0.54
N LEU A 40 -0.31 18.74 1.46
CA LEU A 40 -0.02 18.53 2.86
C LEU A 40 0.22 17.04 3.09
N VAL A 41 1.40 16.69 3.56
CA VAL A 41 1.80 15.30 3.84
C VAL A 41 1.83 15.09 5.34
N MET A 42 1.16 14.03 5.80
CA MET A 42 1.09 13.64 7.20
C MET A 42 1.74 12.28 7.38
N TYR A 43 2.79 12.22 8.17
CA TYR A 43 3.52 10.99 8.48
C TYR A 43 2.92 10.27 9.70
N SER A 44 3.20 8.97 9.83
CA SER A 44 2.65 8.13 10.90
C SER A 44 3.05 8.57 12.32
N ASP A 45 4.18 9.27 12.45
CA ASP A 45 4.67 9.83 13.71
C ASP A 45 4.06 11.19 14.08
N GLY A 46 3.15 11.70 13.25
CA GLY A 46 2.52 13.00 13.44
C GLY A 46 3.27 14.18 12.81
N TYR A 47 4.44 13.94 12.22
CA TYR A 47 5.14 14.99 11.47
C TYR A 47 4.36 15.37 10.22
N GLU A 48 4.31 16.66 9.91
CA GLU A 48 3.65 17.19 8.74
C GLU A 48 4.61 18.05 7.91
N SER A 49 4.46 17.98 6.60
CA SER A 49 5.23 18.80 5.66
C SER A 49 4.41 19.14 4.43
N TRP A 50 4.90 20.09 3.65
CA TRP A 50 4.35 20.37 2.33
C TRP A 50 5.29 19.86 1.25
N SER A 51 4.74 19.23 0.22
CA SER A 51 5.49 18.76 -0.95
C SER A 51 4.93 19.39 -2.21
N PRO A 52 5.78 19.92 -3.11
CA PRO A 52 5.34 20.35 -4.43
C PRO A 52 4.69 19.20 -5.20
N LYS A 53 3.69 19.51 -6.02
CA LYS A 53 2.87 18.53 -6.74
C LYS A 53 3.71 17.52 -7.54
N LYS A 54 4.65 18.01 -8.32
CA LYS A 54 5.48 17.15 -9.17
C LYS A 54 6.28 16.14 -8.35
N GLN A 55 6.97 16.60 -7.32
CA GLN A 55 7.78 15.75 -6.46
C GLN A 55 6.93 14.73 -5.70
N PHE A 56 5.75 15.14 -5.23
CA PHE A 56 4.83 14.26 -4.55
C PHE A 56 4.31 13.15 -5.49
N GLU A 57 3.84 13.51 -6.66
CA GLU A 57 3.25 12.55 -7.61
C GLU A 57 4.29 11.62 -8.24
N GLU A 58 5.56 12.02 -8.28
CA GLU A 58 6.68 11.13 -8.65
C GLU A 58 7.01 10.12 -7.53
N ALA A 59 6.84 10.49 -6.28
CA ALA A 59 7.24 9.68 -5.13
C ALA A 59 6.13 8.76 -4.61
N TYR A 60 4.86 9.14 -4.76
CA TYR A 60 3.73 8.44 -4.14
C TYR A 60 2.67 8.08 -5.16
N ARG A 61 1.99 6.96 -4.91
CA ARG A 61 0.81 6.51 -5.65
C ARG A 61 -0.39 6.48 -4.72
N ASP A 62 -1.56 6.82 -5.25
CA ASP A 62 -2.81 6.63 -4.54
C ASP A 62 -3.03 5.13 -4.27
N CYS A 63 -3.50 4.81 -3.06
CA CYS A 63 -3.85 3.43 -2.69
C CYS A 63 -5.05 2.87 -3.48
N MET A 64 -5.66 3.64 -4.34
CA MET A 64 -6.75 3.24 -5.24
C MET A 64 -6.29 3.06 -6.70
N GLY A 65 -5.01 2.94 -6.96
CA GLY A 65 -4.45 2.77 -8.31
C GLY A 65 -2.98 2.43 -8.26
N MET A 66 -2.62 1.41 -7.48
CA MET A 66 -1.23 1.04 -7.24
C MET A 66 -0.71 0.05 -8.27
N THR A 67 0.61 0.05 -8.45
CA THR A 67 1.32 -1.03 -9.14
C THR A 67 1.37 -2.28 -8.27
N PHE A 68 1.62 -3.44 -8.90
CA PHE A 68 1.79 -4.72 -8.17
C PHE A 68 2.98 -4.66 -7.18
N GLY A 69 4.06 -4.00 -7.53
CA GLY A 69 5.21 -3.84 -6.64
C GLY A 69 4.85 -3.12 -5.34
N ILE A 70 4.06 -2.05 -5.42
CA ILE A 70 3.55 -1.35 -4.24
C ILE A 70 2.56 -2.23 -3.47
N ALA A 71 1.67 -2.94 -4.15
CA ALA A 71 0.74 -3.87 -3.52
C ALA A 71 1.46 -4.96 -2.71
N LEU A 72 2.58 -5.51 -3.23
CA LEU A 72 3.42 -6.46 -2.51
C LEU A 72 4.05 -5.85 -1.24
N GLU A 73 4.52 -4.62 -1.29
CA GLU A 73 5.03 -3.94 -0.09
C GLU A 73 3.94 -3.76 0.98
N LEU A 74 2.72 -3.47 0.56
CA LEU A 74 1.59 -3.36 1.47
C LEU A 74 1.16 -4.72 2.04
N LEU A 75 1.22 -5.80 1.26
CA LEU A 75 1.02 -7.16 1.77
C LEU A 75 1.99 -7.49 2.90
N LYS A 76 3.27 -7.15 2.73
CA LYS A 76 4.30 -7.34 3.76
C LYS A 76 4.04 -6.52 5.03
N LYS A 77 3.30 -5.43 4.92
CA LYS A 77 2.85 -4.60 6.05
C LYS A 77 1.54 -5.11 6.69
N GLY A 78 0.96 -6.19 6.17
CA GLY A 78 -0.27 -6.80 6.69
C GLY A 78 -1.56 -6.26 6.07
N CYS A 79 -1.48 -5.43 5.03
CA CYS A 79 -2.66 -4.92 4.33
C CYS A 79 -3.31 -6.00 3.47
N LYS A 80 -4.63 -5.89 3.28
CA LYS A 80 -5.39 -6.62 2.27
C LYS A 80 -5.36 -5.80 0.99
N VAL A 81 -5.08 -6.44 -0.13
CA VAL A 81 -5.07 -5.76 -1.44
C VAL A 81 -5.86 -6.58 -2.47
N ALA A 82 -6.41 -5.90 -3.44
CA ALA A 82 -7.17 -6.49 -4.54
C ALA A 82 -6.96 -5.69 -5.81
N ARG A 83 -7.30 -6.28 -6.96
CA ARG A 83 -7.46 -5.52 -8.19
C ARG A 83 -8.89 -4.97 -8.26
N GLU A 84 -9.03 -3.75 -8.77
CA GLU A 84 -10.33 -3.10 -8.92
C GLU A 84 -11.30 -3.92 -9.79
N GLY A 85 -10.78 -4.56 -10.83
CA GLY A 85 -11.56 -5.36 -11.78
C GLY A 85 -11.82 -6.81 -11.38
N TRP A 86 -11.51 -7.24 -10.17
CA TRP A 86 -11.80 -8.61 -9.74
C TRP A 86 -13.29 -8.86 -9.62
N ASN A 87 -13.73 -9.96 -10.25
CA ASN A 87 -15.11 -10.40 -10.21
C ASN A 87 -15.40 -11.06 -8.87
N GLY A 88 -16.28 -10.48 -8.10
CA GLY A 88 -16.68 -10.98 -6.80
C GLY A 88 -16.47 -9.93 -5.72
N LYS A 89 -17.46 -9.77 -4.90
CA LYS A 89 -17.42 -8.81 -3.80
C LYS A 89 -16.46 -9.31 -2.72
N GLU A 90 -15.67 -8.41 -2.18
CA GLU A 90 -14.80 -8.65 -1.03
C GLU A 90 -13.68 -9.67 -1.28
N GLN A 91 -13.30 -9.91 -2.52
CA GLN A 91 -12.12 -10.73 -2.83
C GLN A 91 -10.84 -9.92 -2.61
N TYR A 92 -9.87 -10.54 -2.00
CA TYR A 92 -8.56 -9.91 -1.75
C TYR A 92 -7.47 -10.95 -1.57
N ILE A 93 -6.23 -10.50 -1.62
CA ILE A 93 -5.07 -11.26 -1.18
C ILE A 93 -4.50 -10.68 0.11
N GLN A 94 -3.91 -11.54 0.92
CA GLN A 94 -3.29 -11.20 2.19
C GLN A 94 -2.09 -12.09 2.45
N LEU A 95 -1.07 -11.58 3.12
CA LEU A 95 0.10 -12.37 3.49
C LEU A 95 -0.22 -13.25 4.70
N ALA A 96 -0.05 -14.56 4.53
CA ALA A 96 -0.05 -15.51 5.63
C ALA A 96 1.39 -15.75 6.09
N THR A 97 1.65 -15.59 7.39
CA THR A 97 2.99 -15.70 7.97
C THR A 97 3.20 -16.96 8.78
N SER A 98 2.12 -17.66 9.13
CA SER A 98 2.17 -18.94 9.83
C SER A 98 1.04 -19.82 9.30
N ILE A 99 1.40 -20.94 8.69
CA ILE A 99 0.44 -21.78 7.98
C ILE A 99 0.26 -23.09 8.74
N SER A 100 -0.99 -23.38 9.07
CA SER A 100 -1.43 -24.69 9.57
C SER A 100 -2.40 -25.30 8.55
N TYR A 101 -2.39 -26.62 8.42
CA TYR A 101 -3.34 -27.31 7.55
C TYR A 101 -3.76 -28.65 8.16
N LYS A 102 -4.88 -29.16 7.69
CA LYS A 102 -5.35 -30.52 7.96
C LYS A 102 -5.01 -31.39 6.77
N SER A 103 -4.27 -32.46 6.99
CA SER A 103 -3.92 -33.41 5.94
C SER A 103 -5.11 -34.29 5.57
N ALA A 104 -4.99 -35.02 4.47
CA ALA A 104 -6.05 -35.92 3.98
C ALA A 104 -6.34 -37.09 4.93
N ASP A 105 -5.41 -37.43 5.82
CA ASP A 105 -5.57 -38.45 6.87
C ASP A 105 -6.03 -37.86 8.23
N ASP A 106 -6.59 -36.64 8.20
CA ASP A 106 -7.14 -35.94 9.35
C ASP A 106 -6.12 -35.45 10.41
N GLU A 107 -4.83 -35.52 10.11
CA GLU A 107 -3.82 -34.93 10.98
C GLU A 107 -3.76 -33.41 10.82
N ILE A 108 -3.62 -32.70 11.95
CA ILE A 108 -3.38 -31.26 11.95
C ILE A 108 -1.87 -31.02 11.98
N VAL A 109 -1.37 -30.36 10.92
CA VAL A 109 0.02 -29.98 10.80
C VAL A 109 0.15 -28.50 11.10
N ASN A 110 0.79 -28.18 12.21
CA ASN A 110 1.08 -26.83 12.63
C ASN A 110 2.52 -26.45 12.27
N CYS A 111 2.67 -25.37 11.55
CA CYS A 111 3.97 -24.80 11.26
C CYS A 111 4.22 -23.65 12.25
N GLU A 112 4.68 -24.00 13.45
CA GLU A 112 4.93 -23.04 14.54
C GLU A 112 6.20 -22.21 14.33
N HIS A 113 7.00 -22.54 13.33
CA HIS A 113 8.26 -21.86 13.10
C HIS A 113 8.14 -20.83 11.97
N GLU A 114 8.69 -19.64 12.20
CA GLU A 114 8.88 -18.61 11.19
C GLU A 114 9.96 -18.99 10.16
N ALA A 115 9.84 -20.17 9.56
CA ALA A 115 10.70 -20.53 8.45
C ALA A 115 10.32 -19.74 7.19
N ILE A 116 11.30 -19.44 6.36
CA ILE A 116 11.09 -18.73 5.08
C ILE A 116 10.01 -19.42 4.23
N GLY A 117 9.93 -20.75 4.27
CA GLY A 117 8.94 -21.53 3.56
C GLY A 117 7.52 -21.52 4.16
N ASN A 118 7.33 -20.88 5.32
CA ASN A 118 6.04 -20.86 6.01
C ASN A 118 5.19 -19.61 5.71
N LYS A 119 5.61 -18.82 4.74
CA LYS A 119 4.85 -17.66 4.26
C LYS A 119 4.19 -17.98 2.93
N ALA A 120 2.95 -17.53 2.76
CA ALA A 120 2.24 -17.63 1.50
C ALA A 120 1.30 -16.45 1.31
N ILE A 121 0.98 -16.16 0.06
CA ILE A 121 -0.10 -15.23 -0.25
C ILE A 121 -1.40 -16.04 -0.26
N ALA A 122 -2.30 -15.70 0.65
CA ALA A 122 -3.64 -16.25 0.72
C ALA A 122 -4.57 -15.47 -0.22
N PHE A 123 -5.35 -16.16 -1.02
CA PHE A 123 -6.45 -15.57 -1.76
C PHE A 123 -7.75 -15.83 -1.01
N VAL A 124 -8.44 -14.77 -0.63
CA VAL A 124 -9.74 -14.85 0.05
C VAL A 124 -10.83 -14.50 -0.96
N GLY A 125 -11.54 -15.51 -1.39
CA GLY A 125 -12.63 -15.39 -2.36
C GLY A 125 -13.98 -15.69 -1.74
N THR A 126 -15.02 -15.65 -2.58
CA THR A 126 -16.41 -15.94 -2.17
C THR A 126 -16.62 -17.40 -1.73
N SER A 127 -15.78 -18.31 -2.19
CA SER A 127 -15.84 -19.75 -1.88
C SER A 127 -14.88 -20.18 -0.76
N GLY A 128 -14.15 -19.25 -0.16
CA GLY A 128 -13.23 -19.52 0.93
C GLY A 128 -11.80 -19.03 0.66
N VAL A 129 -10.87 -19.58 1.44
CA VAL A 129 -9.46 -19.18 1.40
C VAL A 129 -8.64 -20.24 0.65
N GLN A 130 -7.83 -19.76 -0.29
CA GLN A 130 -6.84 -20.58 -1.00
C GLN A 130 -5.44 -20.10 -0.63
N MET A 131 -4.58 -21.01 -0.18
CA MET A 131 -3.17 -20.71 0.08
C MET A 131 -2.34 -20.90 -1.20
N GLY A 132 -1.33 -20.03 -1.34
CA GLY A 132 -0.41 -20.11 -2.45
C GLY A 132 -0.93 -19.47 -3.73
N TRP A 133 -1.57 -18.33 -3.65
CA TRP A 133 -2.00 -17.56 -4.82
C TRP A 133 -0.81 -17.19 -5.71
N LEU A 134 -0.95 -17.43 -7.02
CA LEU A 134 0.04 -17.08 -8.02
C LEU A 134 -0.45 -15.92 -8.88
N ALA A 135 0.34 -14.85 -8.96
CA ALA A 135 0.04 -13.72 -9.83
C ALA A 135 0.21 -14.09 -11.31
N SER A 136 -0.77 -13.75 -12.13
CA SER A 136 -0.63 -13.79 -13.58
C SER A 136 0.21 -12.61 -14.08
N GLN A 137 0.64 -12.65 -15.35
CA GLN A 137 1.27 -11.46 -15.96
C GLN A 137 0.34 -10.25 -15.94
N ALA A 138 -0.94 -10.46 -16.21
CA ALA A 138 -1.92 -9.39 -16.14
C ALA A 138 -1.98 -8.75 -14.74
N ASP A 139 -1.89 -9.56 -13.68
CA ASP A 139 -1.84 -9.08 -12.30
C ASP A 139 -0.57 -8.30 -11.99
N MET A 140 0.58 -8.82 -12.44
CA MET A 140 1.89 -8.20 -12.21
C MET A 140 2.08 -6.88 -12.95
N LEU A 141 1.45 -6.71 -14.10
CA LEU A 141 1.56 -5.50 -14.94
C LEU A 141 0.41 -4.51 -14.72
N ALA A 142 -0.58 -4.87 -13.91
CA ALA A 142 -1.72 -4.01 -13.62
C ALA A 142 -1.33 -2.79 -12.75
N GLU A 143 -2.03 -1.70 -12.96
CA GLU A 143 -1.93 -0.47 -12.18
C GLU A 143 -3.27 -0.10 -11.52
N ASP A 144 -4.09 -1.09 -11.24
CA ASP A 144 -5.42 -0.97 -10.63
C ASP A 144 -5.50 -1.65 -9.25
N TRP A 145 -4.37 -1.92 -8.63
CA TRP A 145 -4.32 -2.47 -7.28
C TRP A 145 -4.82 -1.47 -6.24
N VAL A 146 -5.64 -1.95 -5.32
CA VAL A 146 -6.28 -1.13 -4.28
C VAL A 146 -6.11 -1.77 -2.91
N VAL A 147 -6.09 -0.94 -1.86
CA VAL A 147 -6.20 -1.42 -0.48
C VAL A 147 -7.66 -1.70 -0.17
N VAL A 148 -7.92 -2.83 0.46
CA VAL A 148 -9.25 -3.24 0.95
C VAL A 148 -9.29 -3.06 2.47
N GLU A 149 -10.33 -2.38 2.95
CA GLU A 149 -10.59 -2.16 4.39
C GLU A 149 -11.17 -3.40 5.08
#